data_9b67f8ddee46e892bc1653276f6f02ae
#
_entry.id   9b67f8ddee46e892bc1653276f6f02ae
#
_cell.length_a   1.000
_cell.length_b   1.000
_cell.length_c   1.000
_cell.angle_alpha   90.00
_cell.angle_beta   90.00
_cell.angle_gamma   90.00
#
_symmetry.space_group_name_H-M   'P 1'
#
loop_
_entity.id
_entity.type
_entity.pdbx_description
1 polymer ?
#
loop_
_entity_poly.entity_id
_entity_poly.type
_entity_poly.pdbx_seq_one_letter_code
_entity_poly.pdbx_strand_id
1 'polypeptide(L)'
;MSKKAKLTPAEKAWVKQLNKLLAECPSDRIGFATIGDSEVTLFDVTRYNEICDRVDKEHDEFIPAAQRIGAVFDEVLTFPNQVESTAG
;
A
#
# COMPACT_ATOMS: atom_id res chain seq x y z
N MET A 1 6.54 15.26 29.35
CA MET A 1 6.27 13.87 28.96
C MET A 1 5.02 13.79 28.09
N SER A 2 5.14 13.17 26.94
CA SER A 2 3.98 13.00 26.09
C SER A 2 3.18 11.77 26.55
N LYS A 3 1.87 11.87 26.46
CA LYS A 3 0.99 10.74 26.74
C LYS A 3 0.99 9.80 25.53
N LYS A 4 1.01 8.51 25.82
CA LYS A 4 0.87 7.53 24.76
C LYS A 4 -0.55 7.55 24.21
N ALA A 5 -0.67 7.64 22.89
CA ALA A 5 -1.98 7.59 22.24
C ALA A 5 -2.58 6.19 22.41
N LYS A 6 -3.88 6.16 22.67
CA LYS A 6 -4.62 4.91 22.85
C LYS A 6 -5.89 4.93 22.03
N LEU A 7 -6.19 3.81 21.44
CA LEU A 7 -7.45 3.66 20.71
C LEU A 7 -8.60 3.41 21.67
N THR A 8 -9.77 3.92 21.33
CA THR A 8 -11.01 3.57 22.04
C THR A 8 -11.36 2.12 21.77
N PRO A 9 -12.25 1.50 22.59
CA PRO A 9 -12.68 0.12 22.30
C PRO A 9 -13.29 -0.04 20.91
N ALA A 10 -14.07 0.93 20.44
CA ALA A 10 -14.65 0.86 19.09
C ALA A 10 -13.57 0.91 18.01
N GLU A 11 -12.56 1.76 18.19
CA GLU A 11 -11.44 1.86 17.25
C GLU A 11 -10.61 0.57 17.24
N LYS A 12 -10.38 -0.03 18.41
CA LYS A 12 -9.66 -1.31 18.49
C LYS A 12 -10.41 -2.42 17.76
N ALA A 13 -11.73 -2.47 17.93
CA ALA A 13 -12.55 -3.46 17.26
C ALA A 13 -12.47 -3.32 15.74
N TRP A 14 -12.52 -2.07 15.25
CA TRP A 14 -12.41 -1.79 13.84
C TRP A 14 -11.06 -2.24 13.27
N VAL A 15 -9.96 -1.90 13.97
CA VAL A 15 -8.61 -2.31 13.54
C VAL A 15 -8.51 -3.83 13.48
N LYS A 16 -9.06 -4.52 14.48
CA LYS A 16 -9.03 -5.98 14.53
C LYS A 16 -9.77 -6.58 13.33
N GLN A 17 -10.95 -6.04 13.01
CA GLN A 17 -11.72 -6.49 11.85
C GLN A 17 -10.98 -6.25 10.55
N LEU A 18 -10.35 -5.09 10.41
CA LEU A 18 -9.60 -4.75 9.21
C LEU A 18 -8.41 -5.70 9.04
N ASN A 19 -7.66 -5.95 10.11
CA ASN A 19 -6.52 -6.87 10.05
C ASN A 19 -6.96 -8.29 9.71
N LYS A 20 -8.11 -8.70 10.21
CA LYS A 20 -8.67 -10.01 9.87
C LYS A 20 -8.97 -10.08 8.37
N LEU A 21 -9.60 -9.03 7.83
CA LEU A 21 -9.91 -8.99 6.41
C LEU A 21 -8.65 -8.99 5.55
N LEU A 22 -7.63 -8.24 5.96
CA LEU A 22 -6.35 -8.21 5.25
C LEU A 22 -5.68 -9.58 5.25
N ALA A 23 -5.74 -10.30 6.39
CA ALA A 23 -5.16 -11.63 6.50
C ALA A 23 -5.88 -12.65 5.62
N GLU A 24 -7.10 -12.37 5.22
CA GLU A 24 -7.90 -13.22 4.34
C GLU A 24 -7.71 -12.90 2.87
N CYS A 25 -6.69 -12.12 2.54
CA CYS A 25 -6.38 -11.79 1.15
C CYS A 25 -6.28 -13.07 0.31
N PRO A 26 -7.02 -13.14 -0.82
CA PRO A 26 -7.19 -14.41 -1.55
C PRO A 26 -5.97 -14.86 -2.34
N SER A 27 -4.95 -14.02 -2.48
CA SER A 27 -3.77 -14.40 -3.25
C SER A 27 -2.52 -13.70 -2.72
N ASP A 28 -1.36 -14.25 -3.07
CA ASP A 28 -0.06 -13.67 -2.72
C ASP A 28 0.41 -12.63 -3.73
N ARG A 29 -0.38 -12.37 -4.74
CA ARG A 29 0.09 -11.55 -5.85
C ARG A 29 -0.23 -10.06 -5.69
N ILE A 30 -1.12 -9.69 -4.76
CA ILE A 30 -1.50 -8.29 -4.55
C ILE A 30 -0.50 -7.62 -3.62
N GLY A 31 0.23 -6.64 -4.14
CA GLY A 31 1.13 -5.82 -3.35
C GLY A 31 0.53 -4.44 -3.11
N PHE A 32 1.09 -3.73 -2.16
CA PHE A 32 0.56 -2.45 -1.70
C PHE A 32 1.65 -1.39 -1.75
N ALA A 33 1.38 -0.26 -2.40
CA ALA A 33 2.35 0.83 -2.53
C ALA A 33 1.66 2.15 -2.27
N THR A 34 2.33 3.04 -1.54
CA THR A 34 1.78 4.36 -1.25
C THR A 34 2.86 5.43 -1.35
N ILE A 35 2.43 6.65 -1.71
CA ILE A 35 3.30 7.83 -1.73
C ILE A 35 2.85 8.85 -0.66
N GLY A 36 2.06 8.41 0.32
CA GLY A 36 1.53 9.30 1.34
C GLY A 36 0.15 9.86 1.00
N ASP A 37 -0.47 9.32 -0.01
CA ASP A 37 -1.85 9.62 -0.39
C ASP A 37 -2.82 8.80 0.43
N SER A 38 -4.09 9.22 0.50
CA SER A 38 -5.12 8.40 1.15
C SER A 38 -5.50 7.17 0.33
N GLU A 39 -5.04 7.08 -0.92
CA GLU A 39 -5.22 5.90 -1.75
C GLU A 39 -3.95 5.06 -1.76
N VAL A 40 -4.10 3.75 -1.59
CA VAL A 40 -2.99 2.80 -1.68
C VAL A 40 -3.11 2.06 -3.01
N THR A 41 -2.05 2.15 -3.80
CA THR A 41 -1.99 1.51 -5.11
C THR A 41 -1.77 0.01 -4.95
N LEU A 42 -2.52 -0.77 -5.71
CA LEU A 42 -2.37 -2.23 -5.73
C LEU A 42 -1.59 -2.63 -6.98
N PHE A 43 -0.54 -3.43 -6.79
CA PHE A 43 0.30 -3.84 -7.90
C PHE A 43 0.52 -5.35 -7.89
N ASP A 44 0.99 -5.88 -9.01
CA ASP A 44 1.22 -7.31 -9.19
C ASP A 44 2.62 -7.67 -8.66
N VAL A 45 2.66 -8.31 -7.50
CA VAL A 45 3.92 -8.72 -6.85
C VAL A 45 4.72 -9.67 -7.73
N THR A 46 4.07 -10.48 -8.55
CA THR A 46 4.77 -11.43 -9.41
C THR A 46 5.63 -10.72 -10.47
N ARG A 47 5.38 -9.43 -10.69
CA ARG A 47 6.14 -8.62 -11.64
C ARG A 47 7.09 -7.65 -10.95
N TYR A 48 7.37 -7.87 -9.67
CA TYR A 48 8.20 -6.97 -8.87
C TYR A 48 9.57 -6.73 -9.51
N ASN A 49 10.21 -7.80 -10.02
CA ASN A 49 11.53 -7.68 -10.63
C ASN A 49 11.50 -6.84 -11.90
N GLU A 50 10.44 -6.95 -12.70
CA GLU A 50 10.27 -6.10 -13.89
C GLU A 50 10.15 -4.63 -13.50
N ILE A 51 9.41 -4.35 -12.42
CA ILE A 51 9.24 -2.97 -11.93
C ILE A 51 10.58 -2.42 -11.49
N CYS A 52 11.34 -3.19 -10.71
CA CYS A 52 12.65 -2.77 -10.22
C CYS A 52 13.64 -2.55 -11.35
N ASP A 53 13.61 -3.40 -12.37
CA ASP A 53 14.44 -3.21 -13.56
C ASP A 53 14.16 -1.87 -14.23
N ARG A 54 12.89 -1.53 -14.34
CA ARG A 54 12.49 -0.24 -14.94
C ARG A 54 12.95 0.94 -14.10
N VAL A 55 12.81 0.83 -12.78
CA VAL A 55 13.28 1.87 -11.85
C VAL A 55 14.77 2.11 -12.06
N ASP A 56 15.56 1.04 -12.14
CA ASP A 56 17.00 1.14 -12.28
C ASP A 56 17.43 1.69 -13.65
N LYS A 57 16.81 1.20 -14.71
CA LYS A 57 17.22 1.55 -16.09
C LYS A 57 16.76 2.93 -16.50
N GLU A 58 15.55 3.31 -16.09
CA GLU A 58 14.94 4.56 -16.53
C GLU A 58 14.99 5.65 -15.46
N HIS A 59 15.63 5.39 -14.31
CA HIS A 59 15.65 6.31 -13.17
C HIS A 59 14.25 6.76 -12.77
N ASP A 60 13.30 5.83 -12.85
CA ASP A 60 11.90 6.09 -12.57
C ASP A 60 11.59 5.79 -11.11
N GLU A 61 10.43 6.24 -10.64
CA GLU A 61 9.96 5.88 -9.31
C GLU A 61 9.10 4.61 -9.41
N PHE A 62 8.87 3.95 -8.28
CA PHE A 62 8.23 2.64 -8.25
C PHE A 62 6.85 2.63 -8.89
N ILE A 63 5.95 3.50 -8.42
CA ILE A 63 4.57 3.48 -8.91
C ILE A 63 4.48 3.86 -10.39
N PRO A 64 5.13 4.95 -10.86
CA PRO A 64 5.13 5.24 -12.29
C PRO A 64 5.74 4.11 -13.13
N ALA A 65 6.81 3.48 -12.65
CA ALA A 65 7.41 2.35 -13.37
C ALA A 65 6.43 1.18 -13.49
N ALA A 66 5.74 0.85 -12.38
CA ALA A 66 4.75 -0.21 -12.38
C ALA A 66 3.59 0.09 -13.33
N GLN A 67 3.15 1.36 -13.37
CA GLN A 67 2.08 1.78 -14.27
C GLN A 67 2.49 1.61 -15.73
N ARG A 68 3.72 1.98 -16.07
CA ARG A 68 4.20 1.94 -17.45
C ARG A 68 4.31 0.53 -18.01
N ILE A 69 4.62 -0.45 -17.15
CA ILE A 69 4.69 -1.83 -17.60
C ILE A 69 3.36 -2.58 -17.43
N GLY A 70 2.31 -1.89 -16.96
CA GLY A 70 1.00 -2.49 -16.80
C GLY A 70 0.88 -3.41 -15.61
N ALA A 71 1.67 -3.19 -14.57
CA ALA A 71 1.69 -4.03 -13.36
C ALA A 71 0.86 -3.46 -12.22
N VAL A 72 0.10 -2.41 -12.46
CA VAL A 72 -0.79 -1.80 -11.46
C VAL A 72 -2.23 -2.21 -11.76
N PHE A 73 -2.95 -2.63 -10.72
CA PHE A 73 -4.37 -2.96 -10.87
C PHE A 73 -5.22 -1.69 -10.94
N ASP A 74 -6.39 -1.80 -11.54
CA ASP A 74 -7.32 -0.66 -11.66
C ASP A 74 -7.90 -0.25 -10.31
N GLU A 75 -8.05 -1.22 -9.40
CA GLU A 75 -8.61 -0.98 -8.09
C GLU A 75 -7.57 -0.37 -7.15
N VAL A 76 -8.02 0.41 -6.19
CA VAL A 76 -7.16 0.97 -5.14
C VAL A 76 -7.84 0.79 -3.78
N LEU A 77 -7.04 0.83 -2.70
CA LEU A 77 -7.61 0.94 -1.38
C LEU A 77 -7.74 2.43 -1.06
N THR A 78 -8.91 2.83 -0.58
CA THR A 78 -9.16 4.22 -0.22
C THR A 78 -9.29 4.33 1.29
N PHE A 79 -8.39 5.06 1.91
CA PHE A 79 -8.38 5.25 3.35
C PHE A 79 -9.15 6.52 3.71
N PRO A 80 -9.94 6.49 4.78
CA PRO A 80 -10.78 7.64 5.13
C PRO A 80 -10.00 8.81 5.73
N ASN A 81 -8.81 8.54 6.24
CA ASN A 81 -8.00 9.54 6.94
C ASN A 81 -6.59 9.58 6.37
N GLN A 82 -5.81 10.50 6.90
CA GLN A 82 -4.45 10.74 6.40
C GLN A 82 -3.58 9.48 6.42
N VAL A 83 -2.88 9.25 5.32
CA VAL A 83 -1.82 8.24 5.20
C VAL A 83 -0.52 9.00 5.01
N GLU A 84 0.37 8.90 5.98
CA GLU A 84 1.64 9.64 5.96
C GLU A 84 2.74 8.81 5.32
N SER A 85 3.55 9.43 4.47
CA SER A 85 4.73 8.80 3.90
C SER A 85 5.93 9.09 4.81
N THR A 86 6.59 8.03 5.24
CA THR A 86 7.78 8.17 6.09
C THR A 86 9.06 7.84 5.33
N ALA A 87 8.96 7.55 4.04
CA ALA A 87 10.13 7.30 3.21
C ALA A 87 10.85 8.62 2.99
N GLY A 88 12.00 8.71 3.56
CA GLY A 88 12.82 9.92 3.45
C GLY A 88 13.67 9.92 2.23
#